data_ffce4937b49e9529eb453b1c45121d71
#
_entry.id   ffce4937b49e9529eb453b1c45121d71
#
_cell.length_a   1.000
_cell.length_b   1.000
_cell.length_c   1.000
_cell.angle_alpha   90.00
_cell.angle_beta   90.00
_cell.angle_gamma   90.00
#
_symmetry.space_group_name_H-M   'P 1'
#
loop_
_entity.id
_entity.type
_entity.pdbx_description
1 polymer ?
#
loop_
_entity_poly.entity_id
_entity_poly.type
_entity_poly.pdbx_seq_one_letter_code
_entity_poly.pdbx_strand_id
1 'polypeptide(L)' 'MNVSKSTRASKQGKLIICPQCNNHARVFHFSWSALNCIHCDASINKYDWRL' A
#
# COMPACT_ATOMS: atom_id res chain seq x y z
N MET A 1 -4.80 -8.46 6.95
CA MET A 1 -3.64 -9.02 6.23
C MET A 1 -2.80 -7.91 5.65
N ASN A 2 -1.52 -8.11 5.61
CA ASN A 2 -0.61 -7.11 5.06
C ASN A 2 -0.17 -7.50 3.64
N VAL A 3 0.35 -6.51 2.93
CA VAL A 3 0.98 -6.76 1.64
C VAL A 3 2.13 -7.76 1.83
N SER A 4 2.26 -8.70 0.91
CA SER A 4 3.33 -9.68 0.93
C SER A 4 4.04 -9.69 -0.41
N LYS A 5 5.13 -10.44 -0.52
CA LYS A 5 5.87 -10.50 -1.78
C LYS A 5 5.10 -11.20 -2.90
N SER A 6 4.01 -11.89 -2.58
CA SER A 6 3.14 -12.51 -3.58
C SER A 6 1.92 -11.65 -3.92
N THR A 7 1.75 -10.51 -3.24
CA THR A 7 0.64 -9.59 -3.53
C THR A 7 0.86 -8.93 -4.89
N ARG A 8 -0.17 -8.92 -5.71
CA ARG A 8 -0.13 -8.31 -7.04
C ARG A 8 -1.29 -7.35 -7.23
N ALA A 9 -1.05 -6.29 -7.98
CA ALA A 9 -2.11 -5.37 -8.38
C ALA A 9 -2.68 -5.83 -9.72
N SER A 10 -3.99 -5.60 -9.90
CA SER A 10 -4.65 -5.87 -11.18
C SER A 10 -4.57 -4.64 -12.08
N LYS A 11 -5.16 -4.73 -13.29
CA LYS A 11 -5.26 -3.58 -14.19
C LYS A 11 -6.06 -2.44 -13.57
N GLN A 12 -6.99 -2.76 -12.70
CA GLN A 12 -7.82 -1.76 -12.02
C GLN A 12 -7.16 -1.20 -10.77
N GLY A 13 -5.99 -1.73 -10.42
CA GLY A 13 -5.28 -1.34 -9.22
C GLY A 13 -5.69 -2.17 -8.02
N LYS A 14 -4.92 -2.03 -6.95
CA LYS A 14 -5.19 -2.71 -5.69
C LYS A 14 -5.30 -1.67 -4.60
N LEU A 15 -6.38 -1.72 -3.83
CA LEU A 15 -6.54 -0.85 -2.67
C LEU A 15 -5.76 -1.41 -1.50
N ILE A 16 -4.94 -0.55 -0.90
CA ILE A 16 -4.21 -0.87 0.31
C ILE A 16 -4.56 0.16 1.37
N ILE A 17 -4.40 -0.20 2.62
CA ILE A 17 -4.84 0.61 3.75
C ILE A 17 -3.62 1.06 4.54
N CYS A 18 -3.52 2.37 4.76
CA CYS A 18 -2.48 2.96 5.57
C CYS A 18 -2.64 2.53 7.02
N PRO A 19 -1.60 1.96 7.66
CA PRO A 19 -1.71 1.55 9.07
C PRO A 19 -1.70 2.72 10.04
N GLN A 20 -1.37 3.93 9.57
CA GLN A 20 -1.31 5.12 10.43
C GLN A 20 -2.66 5.84 10.50
N CYS A 21 -3.29 6.07 9.36
CA CYS A 21 -4.51 6.87 9.30
C CYS A 21 -5.72 6.09 8.79
N ASN A 22 -5.55 4.83 8.42
CA ASN A 22 -6.61 3.95 7.91
C ASN A 22 -7.26 4.43 6.62
N ASN A 23 -6.60 5.31 5.87
CA ASN A 23 -7.10 5.73 4.57
C ASN A 23 -6.64 4.76 3.49
N HIS A 24 -7.45 4.64 2.44
CA HIS A 24 -7.13 3.77 1.33
C HIS A 24 -6.22 4.47 0.33
N ALA A 25 -5.32 3.70 -0.27
CA ALA A 25 -4.51 4.14 -1.38
C ALA A 25 -4.58 3.10 -2.49
N ARG A 26 -4.70 3.55 -3.74
CA ARG A 26 -4.74 2.65 -4.88
C ARG A 26 -3.37 2.62 -5.56
N VAL A 27 -2.85 1.42 -5.76
CA VAL A 27 -1.58 1.22 -6.43
C VAL A 27 -1.77 0.27 -7.61
N PHE A 28 -0.93 0.43 -8.64
CA PHE A 28 -1.04 -0.37 -9.86
C PHE A 28 0.12 -1.35 -10.00
N HIS A 29 1.05 -1.32 -9.07
CA HIS A 29 2.16 -2.27 -9.02
C HIS A 29 2.74 -2.27 -7.61
N PHE A 30 3.58 -3.24 -7.34
CA PHE A 30 4.24 -3.38 -6.04
C PHE A 30 5.76 -3.48 -6.19
N SER A 31 6.32 -2.77 -7.17
CA SER A 31 7.77 -2.77 -7.41
C SER A 31 8.53 -1.76 -6.54
N TRP A 32 7.81 -0.96 -5.77
CA TRP A 32 8.41 0.00 -4.83
C TRP A 32 8.75 -0.70 -3.50
N SER A 33 9.74 -0.15 -2.78
CA SER A 33 10.13 -0.67 -1.45
C SER A 33 9.31 -0.07 -0.32
N ALA A 34 8.91 1.18 -0.47
CA ALA A 34 8.10 1.91 0.50
C ALA A 34 7.24 2.91 -0.26
N LEU A 35 6.14 3.31 0.37
CA LEU A 35 5.22 4.26 -0.24
C LEU A 35 4.77 5.25 0.81
N ASN A 36 4.80 6.53 0.47
CA ASN A 36 4.31 7.59 1.37
C ASN A 36 2.79 7.67 1.28
N CYS A 37 2.14 7.71 2.42
CA CYS A 37 0.70 7.95 2.47
C CYS A 37 0.43 9.40 2.11
N ILE A 38 -0.47 9.63 1.15
CA ILE A 38 -0.81 10.98 0.70
C ILE A 38 -1.72 11.71 1.70
N HIS A 39 -2.27 10.99 2.68
CA HIS A 39 -3.19 11.57 3.66
C HIS A 39 -2.49 12.00 4.94
N CYS A 40 -1.56 11.18 5.44
CA CYS A 40 -0.84 11.49 6.68
C CYS A 40 0.64 11.75 6.46
N ASP A 41 1.09 11.65 5.21
CA ASP A 41 2.47 11.92 4.79
C ASP A 41 3.51 11.05 5.53
N ALA A 42 3.09 9.87 5.98
CA ALA A 42 3.99 8.93 6.62
C ALA A 42 4.66 8.03 5.59
N SER A 43 5.95 7.80 5.74
CA SER A 43 6.67 6.84 4.90
C SER A 43 6.45 5.46 5.48
N ILE A 44 5.81 4.58 4.69
CA ILE A 44 5.39 3.27 5.16
C ILE A 44 6.03 2.19 4.29
N ASN A 45 6.65 1.23 4.94
CA ASN A 45 7.28 0.12 4.26
C ASN A 45 6.22 -0.70 3.51
N LYS A 46 6.63 -1.28 2.38
CA LYS A 46 5.74 -2.06 1.51
C LYS A 46 4.95 -3.11 2.28
N TYR A 47 5.62 -3.84 3.17
CA TYR A 47 4.98 -4.94 3.89
C TYR A 47 4.22 -4.50 5.15
N ASP A 48 4.23 -3.21 5.45
CA ASP A 48 3.44 -2.65 6.55
C ASP A 48 2.07 -2.17 6.07
N TRP A 49 1.88 -2.01 4.78
CA TRP A 49 0.58 -1.67 4.22
C TRP A 49 -0.40 -2.84 4.41
N ARG A 50 -1.64 -2.53 4.74
CA ARG A 50 -2.69 -3.53 4.97
C ARG A 50 -3.52 -3.73 3.71
N LEU A 51 -4.14 -4.90 3.64
CA LEU A 51 -5.03 -5.24 2.52
C LEU A 51 -6.49 -5.19 2.90
#